data_c9ea349b8c10c12c10139f2ab6bc3114
#
_entry.id   c9ea349b8c10c12c10139f2ab6bc3114
#
_cell.length_a   1.000
_cell.length_b   1.000
_cell.length_c   1.000
_cell.angle_alpha   90.00
_cell.angle_beta   90.00
_cell.angle_gamma   90.00
#
_symmetry.space_group_name_H-M   'P 1'
#
loop_
_entity.id
_entity.type
_entity.pdbx_description
1 polymer ?
#
loop_
_entity_poly.entity_id
_entity_poly.type
_entity_poly.pdbx_seq_one_letter_code
_entity_poly.pdbx_strand_id
1 'polypeptide(L)'
;MKSQSKNGSQNGTKSNGTSPDTGMESSQLMKLFEDELKDIYWAEKALTKAIPKMIKNATSAELLNALKNHLDETYEHISRAEQVFEILGKKPVAKKCEAMAGLIKEAEGIMEACDAGAMCDAGIISAAQKVEHYEIATYGTLRQFAETLQLTDAANLLGQTLQEEKMADMKLTEVAVSAVNVKASEEAEV
;
A
#
# COMPACT_ATOMS: atom_id res chain seq x y z
N MET A 1 -83.17 2.03 -28.00
CA MET A 1 -82.71 3.33 -27.41
C MET A 1 -81.29 3.16 -26.92
N LYS A 2 -80.45 3.91 -27.57
CA LYS A 2 -79.07 4.35 -27.29
C LYS A 2 -78.16 3.51 -26.39
N SER A 3 -77.25 2.82 -27.07
CA SER A 3 -75.97 2.37 -26.64
C SER A 3 -75.00 3.51 -26.35
N GLN A 4 -74.17 3.39 -25.35
CA GLN A 4 -72.92 4.17 -25.28
C GLN A 4 -71.77 3.23 -24.85
N SER A 5 -70.83 3.14 -25.76
CA SER A 5 -69.51 2.56 -25.67
C SER A 5 -68.63 3.39 -24.72
N LYS A 6 -67.86 2.77 -23.84
CA LYS A 6 -66.73 3.41 -23.17
C LYS A 6 -65.43 2.64 -23.47
N ASN A 7 -64.55 3.37 -24.09
CA ASN A 7 -63.15 3.10 -24.39
C ASN A 7 -62.33 2.83 -23.12
N GLY A 8 -61.63 1.71 -23.10
CA GLY A 8 -60.62 1.42 -22.07
C GLY A 8 -59.23 1.83 -22.55
N SER A 9 -58.70 2.83 -21.95
CA SER A 9 -57.30 3.28 -22.20
C SER A 9 -56.33 2.33 -21.49
N GLN A 10 -55.50 1.68 -22.26
CA GLN A 10 -54.34 0.92 -21.75
C GLN A 10 -53.24 1.90 -21.39
N ASN A 11 -52.93 1.99 -20.10
CA ASN A 11 -51.82 2.76 -19.56
C ASN A 11 -50.60 1.86 -19.55
N GLY A 12 -49.72 2.02 -20.56
CA GLY A 12 -48.44 1.33 -20.64
C GLY A 12 -47.48 1.91 -19.59
N THR A 13 -47.22 1.16 -18.55
CA THR A 13 -46.16 1.45 -17.56
C THR A 13 -44.80 1.24 -18.24
N LYS A 14 -44.15 2.32 -18.61
CA LYS A 14 -42.72 2.31 -18.96
C LYS A 14 -41.95 2.04 -17.69
N SER A 15 -41.38 0.82 -17.56
CA SER A 15 -40.35 0.52 -16.59
C SER A 15 -39.11 1.34 -16.95
N ASN A 16 -38.85 2.38 -16.22
CA ASN A 16 -37.55 3.05 -16.24
C ASN A 16 -36.54 2.10 -15.59
N GLY A 17 -35.77 1.40 -16.41
CA GLY A 17 -34.56 0.71 -15.99
C GLY A 17 -33.53 1.75 -15.63
N THR A 18 -33.48 2.13 -14.37
CA THR A 18 -32.33 2.84 -13.77
C THR A 18 -31.22 1.83 -13.64
N SER A 19 -30.21 1.95 -14.49
CA SER A 19 -28.92 1.26 -14.31
C SER A 19 -28.32 1.70 -12.98
N PRO A 20 -27.87 0.78 -12.11
CA PRO A 20 -27.31 1.13 -10.78
C PRO A 20 -25.90 1.71 -10.81
N ASP A 21 -25.32 1.98 -11.99
CA ASP A 21 -23.86 2.06 -12.17
C ASP A 21 -23.26 3.48 -12.13
N THR A 22 -24.04 4.55 -12.11
CA THR A 22 -23.47 5.91 -12.16
C THR A 22 -23.25 6.57 -10.79
N GLY A 23 -23.68 5.95 -9.71
CA GLY A 23 -23.58 6.51 -8.35
C GLY A 23 -22.26 6.24 -7.63
N MET A 24 -21.60 5.10 -7.91
CA MET A 24 -20.37 4.71 -7.20
C MET A 24 -19.10 5.34 -7.78
N GLU A 25 -19.02 5.53 -9.10
CA GLU A 25 -17.87 6.20 -9.75
C GLU A 25 -17.68 7.65 -9.32
N SER A 26 -18.72 8.32 -8.84
CA SER A 26 -18.70 9.71 -8.35
C SER A 26 -18.78 9.83 -6.83
N SER A 27 -18.66 8.73 -6.09
CA SER A 27 -18.77 8.75 -4.63
C SER A 27 -17.56 9.43 -3.97
N GLN A 28 -17.76 10.03 -2.80
CA GLN A 28 -16.66 10.61 -2.00
C GLN A 28 -15.64 9.53 -1.58
N LEU A 29 -16.11 8.30 -1.36
CA LEU A 29 -15.24 7.18 -1.02
C LEU A 29 -14.35 6.78 -2.22
N MET A 30 -14.88 6.76 -3.44
CA MET A 30 -14.10 6.52 -4.65
C MET A 30 -13.00 7.57 -4.82
N LYS A 31 -13.33 8.84 -4.59
CA LYS A 31 -12.35 9.92 -4.67
C LYS A 31 -11.23 9.76 -3.63
N LEU A 32 -11.58 9.40 -2.40
CA LEU A 32 -10.59 9.12 -1.35
C LEU A 32 -9.73 7.92 -1.71
N PHE A 33 -10.34 6.82 -2.17
CA PHE A 33 -9.63 5.64 -2.65
C PHE A 33 -8.59 5.97 -3.72
N GLU A 34 -8.98 6.77 -4.72
CA GLU A 34 -8.07 7.22 -5.78
C GLU A 34 -6.93 8.10 -5.25
N ASP A 35 -7.21 8.97 -4.30
CA ASP A 35 -6.19 9.87 -3.75
C ASP A 35 -5.19 9.10 -2.88
N GLU A 36 -5.64 8.14 -2.07
CA GLU A 36 -4.79 7.23 -1.30
C GLU A 36 -3.99 6.27 -2.21
N LEU A 37 -4.58 5.81 -3.32
CA LEU A 37 -3.87 4.98 -4.30
C LEU A 37 -2.71 5.75 -4.96
N LYS A 38 -2.88 7.03 -5.29
CA LYS A 38 -1.81 7.87 -5.81
C LYS A 38 -0.69 8.09 -4.80
N ASP A 39 -1.06 8.20 -3.53
CA ASP A 39 -0.16 8.42 -2.42
C ASP A 39 0.73 7.19 -2.19
N ILE A 40 0.13 6.00 -2.08
CA ILE A 40 0.89 4.76 -1.90
C ILE A 40 1.74 4.42 -3.14
N TYR A 41 1.24 4.66 -4.35
CA TYR A 41 2.01 4.49 -5.58
C TYR A 41 3.28 5.35 -5.60
N TRP A 42 3.22 6.58 -5.07
CA TRP A 42 4.41 7.41 -4.88
C TRP A 42 5.34 6.82 -3.82
N ALA A 43 4.79 6.34 -2.71
CA ALA A 43 5.55 5.77 -1.60
C ALA A 43 6.40 4.57 -2.06
N GLU A 44 5.80 3.62 -2.76
CA GLU A 44 6.48 2.46 -3.35
C GLU A 44 7.66 2.90 -4.26
N LYS A 45 7.41 3.87 -5.14
CA LYS A 45 8.45 4.40 -6.03
C LYS A 45 9.57 5.11 -5.29
N ALA A 46 9.30 5.71 -4.15
CA ALA A 46 10.32 6.32 -3.30
C ALA A 46 11.14 5.23 -2.58
N LEU A 47 10.50 4.14 -2.15
CA LEU A 47 11.15 3.01 -1.49
C LEU A 47 12.12 2.27 -2.41
N THR A 48 11.86 2.15 -3.72
CA THR A 48 12.85 1.59 -4.65
C THR A 48 14.18 2.33 -4.67
N LYS A 49 14.23 3.56 -4.14
CA LYS A 49 15.45 4.37 -4.00
C LYS A 49 15.99 4.38 -2.57
N ALA A 50 15.13 4.20 -1.58
CA ALA A 50 15.50 4.20 -0.17
C ALA A 50 16.07 2.84 0.26
N ILE A 51 15.43 1.72 -0.10
CA ILE A 51 15.88 0.37 0.28
C ILE A 51 17.31 0.08 -0.18
N PRO A 52 17.78 0.43 -1.40
CA PRO A 52 19.18 0.27 -1.78
C PRO A 52 20.18 1.00 -0.87
N LYS A 53 19.77 2.13 -0.26
CA LYS A 53 20.62 2.83 0.71
C LYS A 53 20.70 2.05 2.02
N MET A 54 19.57 1.49 2.50
CA MET A 54 19.56 0.60 3.67
C MET A 54 20.44 -0.63 3.43
N ILE A 55 20.33 -1.28 2.26
CA ILE A 55 21.16 -2.42 1.87
C ILE A 55 22.65 -2.06 1.91
N LYS A 56 23.04 -0.87 1.45
CA LYS A 56 24.44 -0.42 1.45
C LYS A 56 25.01 -0.22 2.86
N ASN A 57 24.17 0.15 3.83
CA ASN A 57 24.58 0.44 5.21
C ASN A 57 24.43 -0.77 6.15
N ALA A 58 23.63 -1.77 5.78
CA ALA A 58 23.44 -2.99 6.56
C ALA A 58 24.67 -3.90 6.52
N THR A 59 24.96 -4.57 7.64
CA THR A 59 26.10 -5.52 7.80
C THR A 59 25.64 -6.95 8.07
N SER A 60 24.47 -7.17 8.70
CA SER A 60 23.91 -8.50 8.92
C SER A 60 23.50 -9.17 7.60
N ALA A 61 23.94 -10.40 7.39
CA ALA A 61 23.59 -11.17 6.20
C ALA A 61 22.08 -11.43 6.10
N GLU A 62 21.44 -11.68 7.24
CA GLU A 62 20.00 -11.91 7.35
C GLU A 62 19.20 -10.64 7.00
N LEU A 63 19.64 -9.47 7.52
CA LEU A 63 19.03 -8.18 7.19
C LEU A 63 19.23 -7.85 5.72
N LEU A 64 20.43 -8.04 5.17
CA LEU A 64 20.71 -7.84 3.75
C LEU A 64 19.80 -8.67 2.85
N ASN A 65 19.56 -9.93 3.21
CA ASN A 65 18.67 -10.81 2.45
C ASN A 65 17.21 -10.36 2.57
N ALA A 66 16.74 -9.97 3.77
CA ALA A 66 15.39 -9.46 3.97
C ALA A 66 15.14 -8.20 3.13
N LEU A 67 16.06 -7.21 3.19
CA LEU A 67 15.94 -5.96 2.43
C LEU A 67 15.98 -6.18 0.90
N LYS A 68 16.80 -7.12 0.40
CA LYS A 68 16.86 -7.44 -1.04
C LYS A 68 15.56 -8.07 -1.52
N ASN A 69 15.04 -9.05 -0.77
CA ASN A 69 13.77 -9.69 -1.12
C ASN A 69 12.63 -8.65 -1.12
N HIS A 70 12.58 -7.80 -0.10
CA HIS A 70 11.56 -6.76 -0.01
C HIS A 70 11.68 -5.72 -1.14
N LEU A 71 12.90 -5.41 -1.59
CA LEU A 71 13.08 -4.56 -2.79
C LEU A 71 12.46 -5.17 -4.05
N ASP A 72 12.63 -6.48 -4.24
CA ASP A 72 12.01 -7.19 -5.37
C ASP A 72 10.47 -7.20 -5.22
N GLU A 73 9.93 -7.41 -4.02
CA GLU A 73 8.50 -7.32 -3.70
C GLU A 73 7.95 -5.90 -3.96
N THR A 74 8.69 -4.84 -3.60
CA THR A 74 8.34 -3.44 -3.86
C THR A 74 8.10 -3.16 -5.35
N TYR A 75 8.90 -3.76 -6.25
CA TYR A 75 8.65 -3.65 -7.69
C TYR A 75 7.34 -4.34 -8.11
N GLU A 76 7.00 -5.46 -7.50
CA GLU A 76 5.71 -6.14 -7.73
C GLU A 76 4.54 -5.32 -7.16
N HIS A 77 4.72 -4.65 -6.01
CA HIS A 77 3.72 -3.74 -5.42
C HIS A 77 3.41 -2.58 -6.36
N ILE A 78 4.44 -1.96 -6.96
CA ILE A 78 4.27 -0.94 -7.99
C ILE A 78 3.43 -1.47 -9.15
N SER A 79 3.77 -2.65 -9.66
CA SER A 79 3.05 -3.28 -10.78
C SER A 79 1.58 -3.54 -10.44
N ARG A 80 1.28 -4.03 -9.21
CA ARG A 80 -0.10 -4.25 -8.75
C ARG A 80 -0.86 -2.93 -8.57
N ALA A 81 -0.21 -1.89 -8.05
CA ALA A 81 -0.82 -0.56 -7.97
C ALA A 81 -1.19 -0.03 -9.37
N GLU A 82 -0.33 -0.23 -10.37
CA GLU A 82 -0.62 0.11 -11.78
C GLU A 82 -1.80 -0.66 -12.33
N GLN A 83 -1.92 -1.96 -12.02
CA GLN A 83 -3.09 -2.76 -12.39
C GLN A 83 -4.38 -2.25 -11.72
N VAL A 84 -4.31 -1.79 -10.46
CA VAL A 84 -5.47 -1.17 -9.81
C VAL A 84 -5.89 0.11 -10.53
N PHE A 85 -4.95 0.96 -10.97
CA PHE A 85 -5.28 2.11 -11.82
C PHE A 85 -5.95 1.70 -13.13
N GLU A 86 -5.48 0.62 -13.76
CA GLU A 86 -6.08 0.09 -15.00
C GLU A 86 -7.52 -0.39 -14.77
N ILE A 87 -7.80 -1.11 -13.68
CA ILE A 87 -9.16 -1.52 -13.26
C ILE A 87 -10.08 -0.30 -13.12
N LEU A 88 -9.54 0.83 -12.63
CA LEU A 88 -10.29 2.09 -12.53
C LEU A 88 -10.42 2.85 -13.86
N GLY A 89 -9.86 2.32 -14.97
CA GLY A 89 -9.82 3.01 -16.26
C GLY A 89 -8.95 4.28 -16.26
N LYS A 90 -7.97 4.35 -15.35
CA LYS A 90 -7.13 5.54 -15.12
C LYS A 90 -5.66 5.26 -15.42
N LYS A 91 -4.93 6.31 -15.76
CA LYS A 91 -3.47 6.23 -15.85
C LYS A 91 -2.83 6.29 -14.46
N PRO A 92 -1.76 5.53 -14.21
CA PRO A 92 -1.00 5.64 -12.98
C PRO A 92 -0.44 7.05 -12.79
N VAL A 93 -0.75 7.68 -11.66
CA VAL A 93 -0.27 9.02 -11.29
C VAL A 93 0.19 8.97 -9.85
N ALA A 94 1.46 9.35 -9.62
CA ALA A 94 2.02 9.44 -8.28
C ALA A 94 1.74 10.84 -7.68
N LYS A 95 1.30 10.87 -6.43
CA LYS A 95 1.16 12.07 -5.61
C LYS A 95 2.07 11.93 -4.40
N LYS A 96 2.93 12.91 -4.15
CA LYS A 96 3.91 12.85 -3.06
C LYS A 96 3.23 12.52 -1.73
N CYS A 97 3.70 11.45 -1.10
CA CYS A 97 3.34 11.04 0.26
C CYS A 97 4.25 11.74 1.26
N GLU A 98 3.72 12.67 2.04
CA GLU A 98 4.50 13.37 3.06
C GLU A 98 4.86 12.46 4.23
N ALA A 99 4.02 11.48 4.57
CA ALA A 99 4.29 10.50 5.62
C ALA A 99 5.49 9.62 5.24
N MET A 100 5.47 8.99 4.07
CA MET A 100 6.58 8.16 3.58
C MET A 100 7.86 8.98 3.38
N ALA A 101 7.76 10.21 2.86
CA ALA A 101 8.92 11.10 2.74
C ALA A 101 9.55 11.39 4.13
N GLY A 102 8.73 11.52 5.17
CA GLY A 102 9.20 11.69 6.56
C GLY A 102 9.88 10.45 7.09
N LEU A 103 9.31 9.26 6.87
CA LEU A 103 9.89 7.97 7.29
C LEU A 103 11.23 7.70 6.61
N ILE A 104 11.32 7.94 5.30
CA ILE A 104 12.58 7.82 4.54
C ILE A 104 13.65 8.77 5.09
N LYS A 105 13.27 10.02 5.38
CA LYS A 105 14.21 11.01 5.95
C LYS A 105 14.69 10.59 7.33
N GLU A 106 13.82 10.02 8.17
CA GLU A 106 14.19 9.50 9.49
C GLU A 106 15.17 8.32 9.35
N ALA A 107 14.91 7.39 8.41
CA ALA A 107 15.82 6.28 8.11
C ALA A 107 17.21 6.78 7.65
N GLU A 108 17.25 7.78 6.78
CA GLU A 108 18.50 8.40 6.33
C GLU A 108 19.27 9.01 7.52
N GLY A 109 18.59 9.74 8.40
CA GLY A 109 19.21 10.31 9.59
C GLY A 109 19.77 9.25 10.55
N ILE A 110 19.11 8.11 10.71
CA ILE A 110 19.62 6.98 11.50
C ILE A 110 20.90 6.44 10.88
N MET A 111 20.94 6.19 9.57
CA MET A 111 22.10 5.66 8.87
C MET A 111 23.29 6.65 8.84
N GLU A 112 23.03 7.94 8.89
CA GLU A 112 24.07 8.99 8.97
C GLU A 112 24.65 9.12 10.38
N ALA A 113 23.90 8.75 11.41
CA ALA A 113 24.28 8.91 12.81
C ALA A 113 24.97 7.68 13.43
N CYS A 114 25.05 6.55 12.72
CA CYS A 114 25.65 5.33 13.21
C CYS A 114 26.82 4.84 12.36
N ASP A 115 27.83 4.26 13.00
CA ASP A 115 28.87 3.49 12.32
C ASP A 115 28.34 2.12 11.87
N ALA A 116 28.98 1.53 10.84
CA ALA A 116 28.59 0.22 10.33
C ALA A 116 28.79 -0.85 11.43
N GLY A 117 27.73 -1.55 11.80
CA GLY A 117 27.72 -2.54 12.87
C GLY A 117 26.31 -2.98 13.26
N ALA A 118 26.22 -3.77 14.31
CA ALA A 118 24.94 -4.33 14.76
C ALA A 118 23.99 -3.23 15.29
N MET A 119 24.53 -2.17 15.89
CA MET A 119 23.72 -1.02 16.32
C MET A 119 23.08 -0.30 15.14
N CYS A 120 23.83 -0.11 14.04
CA CYS A 120 23.29 0.48 12.81
C CYS A 120 22.24 -0.44 12.15
N ASP A 121 22.50 -1.76 12.13
CA ASP A 121 21.52 -2.75 11.65
C ASP A 121 20.21 -2.70 12.46
N ALA A 122 20.28 -2.58 13.79
CA ALA A 122 19.11 -2.42 14.65
C ALA A 122 18.34 -1.13 14.32
N GLY A 123 19.05 -0.03 14.06
CA GLY A 123 18.47 1.23 13.62
C GLY A 123 17.77 1.12 12.28
N ILE A 124 18.38 0.44 11.29
CA ILE A 124 17.80 0.18 9.98
C ILE A 124 16.52 -0.67 10.11
N ILE A 125 16.53 -1.73 10.93
CA ILE A 125 15.34 -2.54 11.19
C ILE A 125 14.22 -1.67 11.78
N SER A 126 14.53 -0.86 12.79
CA SER A 126 13.55 0.04 13.40
C SER A 126 12.91 1.00 12.40
N ALA A 127 13.71 1.56 11.48
CA ALA A 127 13.21 2.45 10.44
C ALA A 127 12.37 1.69 9.40
N ALA A 128 12.83 0.52 8.96
CA ALA A 128 12.11 -0.32 8.00
C ALA A 128 10.74 -0.74 8.56
N GLN A 129 10.66 -1.23 9.81
CA GLN A 129 9.38 -1.61 10.41
C GLN A 129 8.37 -0.45 10.49
N LYS A 130 8.79 0.79 10.65
CA LYS A 130 7.89 1.96 10.59
C LYS A 130 7.31 2.12 9.17
N VAL A 131 8.11 1.85 8.14
CA VAL A 131 7.67 1.84 6.74
C VAL A 131 6.63 0.74 6.53
N GLU A 132 6.94 -0.51 6.93
CA GLU A 132 6.01 -1.64 6.82
C GLU A 132 4.66 -1.34 7.50
N HIS A 133 4.69 -0.78 8.72
CA HIS A 133 3.46 -0.43 9.44
C HIS A 133 2.64 0.66 8.73
N TYR A 134 3.29 1.62 8.08
CA TYR A 134 2.59 2.59 7.23
C TYR A 134 1.91 1.88 6.04
N GLU A 135 2.63 0.98 5.35
CA GLU A 135 2.13 0.25 4.19
C GLU A 135 1.02 -0.74 4.57
N ILE A 136 1.17 -1.47 5.68
CA ILE A 136 0.13 -2.35 6.23
C ILE A 136 -1.17 -1.58 6.50
N ALA A 137 -1.08 -0.41 7.13
CA ALA A 137 -2.25 0.44 7.41
C ALA A 137 -2.89 0.93 6.11
N THR A 138 -2.08 1.41 5.17
CA THR A 138 -2.55 1.97 3.90
C THR A 138 -3.17 0.90 3.00
N TYR A 139 -2.48 -0.23 2.76
CA TYR A 139 -3.02 -1.33 1.95
C TYR A 139 -4.25 -1.98 2.60
N GLY A 140 -4.28 -2.09 3.93
CA GLY A 140 -5.45 -2.57 4.65
C GLY A 140 -6.68 -1.68 4.44
N THR A 141 -6.48 -0.37 4.48
CA THR A 141 -7.53 0.64 4.24
C THR A 141 -7.98 0.63 2.79
N LEU A 142 -7.04 0.67 1.85
CA LEU A 142 -7.34 0.64 0.40
C LEU A 142 -8.10 -0.63 0.01
N ARG A 143 -7.68 -1.79 0.52
CA ARG A 143 -8.40 -3.05 0.31
C ARG A 143 -9.84 -2.95 0.79
N GLN A 144 -10.07 -2.43 2.00
CA GLN A 144 -11.42 -2.31 2.56
C GLN A 144 -12.28 -1.30 1.77
N PHE A 145 -11.68 -0.21 1.28
CA PHE A 145 -12.39 0.72 0.39
C PHE A 145 -12.77 0.04 -0.92
N ALA A 146 -11.87 -0.72 -1.53
CA ALA A 146 -12.14 -1.48 -2.75
C ALA A 146 -13.27 -2.50 -2.57
N GLU A 147 -13.28 -3.25 -1.45
CA GLU A 147 -14.38 -4.16 -1.10
C GLU A 147 -15.72 -3.42 -0.98
N THR A 148 -15.74 -2.29 -0.29
CA THR A 148 -16.96 -1.45 -0.12
C THR A 148 -17.46 -0.90 -1.45
N LEU A 149 -16.54 -0.55 -2.35
CA LEU A 149 -16.81 -0.05 -3.70
C LEU A 149 -17.10 -1.19 -4.72
N GLN A 150 -17.14 -2.45 -4.28
CA GLN A 150 -17.35 -3.64 -5.11
C GLN A 150 -16.31 -3.83 -6.22
N LEU A 151 -15.09 -3.31 -6.02
CA LEU A 151 -13.93 -3.46 -6.88
C LEU A 151 -13.16 -4.73 -6.50
N THR A 152 -13.76 -5.90 -6.71
CA THR A 152 -13.24 -7.19 -6.22
C THR A 152 -11.81 -7.48 -6.69
N ASP A 153 -11.50 -7.22 -7.95
CA ASP A 153 -10.17 -7.49 -8.50
C ASP A 153 -9.11 -6.55 -7.89
N ALA A 154 -9.44 -5.29 -7.69
CA ALA A 154 -8.59 -4.34 -6.99
C ALA A 154 -8.37 -4.75 -5.52
N ALA A 155 -9.42 -5.17 -4.81
CA ALA A 155 -9.33 -5.64 -3.44
C ALA A 155 -8.41 -6.87 -3.31
N ASN A 156 -8.45 -7.79 -4.28
CA ASN A 156 -7.58 -8.96 -4.32
C ASN A 156 -6.10 -8.58 -4.50
N LEU A 157 -5.79 -7.68 -5.44
CA LEU A 157 -4.42 -7.20 -5.68
C LEU A 157 -3.86 -6.49 -4.44
N LEU A 158 -4.62 -5.56 -3.87
CA LEU A 158 -4.24 -4.84 -2.65
C LEU A 158 -4.08 -5.77 -1.44
N GLY A 159 -4.90 -6.84 -1.38
CA GLY A 159 -4.83 -7.86 -0.35
C GLY A 159 -3.57 -8.72 -0.43
N GLN A 160 -3.05 -8.99 -1.63
CA GLN A 160 -1.79 -9.69 -1.83
C GLN A 160 -0.62 -8.86 -1.28
N THR A 161 -0.52 -7.59 -1.70
CA THR A 161 0.49 -6.67 -1.18
C THR A 161 0.42 -6.53 0.34
N LEU A 162 -0.77 -6.31 0.90
CA LEU A 162 -0.96 -6.26 2.36
C LEU A 162 -0.39 -7.49 3.09
N GLN A 163 -0.51 -8.68 2.50
CA GLN A 163 0.00 -9.90 3.12
C GLN A 163 1.53 -9.97 3.04
N GLU A 164 2.12 -9.51 1.95
CA GLU A 164 3.58 -9.44 1.76
C GLU A 164 4.19 -8.43 2.74
N GLU A 165 3.59 -7.24 2.94
CA GLU A 165 4.05 -6.26 3.94
C GLU A 165 4.04 -6.81 5.37
N LYS A 166 2.98 -7.55 5.74
CA LYS A 166 2.93 -8.22 7.03
C LYS A 166 4.03 -9.26 7.20
N MET A 167 4.37 -9.97 6.13
CA MET A 167 5.45 -10.95 6.16
C MET A 167 6.82 -10.28 6.25
N ALA A 168 7.01 -9.14 5.59
CA ALA A 168 8.23 -8.33 5.68
C ALA A 168 8.44 -7.80 7.11
N ASP A 169 7.43 -7.23 7.75
CA ASP A 169 7.49 -6.79 9.16
C ASP A 169 7.83 -7.94 10.12
N MET A 170 7.16 -9.09 9.96
CA MET A 170 7.47 -10.29 10.77
C MET A 170 8.91 -10.76 10.55
N LYS A 171 9.42 -10.71 9.31
CA LYS A 171 10.79 -11.11 8.98
C LYS A 171 11.81 -10.15 9.60
N LEU A 172 11.57 -8.86 9.57
CA LEU A 172 12.41 -7.87 10.25
C LEU A 172 12.44 -8.11 11.77
N THR A 173 11.30 -8.42 12.39
CA THR A 173 11.23 -8.80 13.80
C THR A 173 12.05 -10.05 14.09
N GLU A 174 11.95 -11.09 13.27
CA GLU A 174 12.74 -12.33 13.40
C GLU A 174 14.24 -12.02 13.37
N VAL A 175 14.69 -11.23 12.39
CA VAL A 175 16.11 -10.84 12.25
C VAL A 175 16.59 -10.03 13.47
N ALA A 176 15.77 -9.08 13.94
CA ALA A 176 16.09 -8.29 15.13
C ALA A 176 16.32 -9.16 16.37
N VAL A 177 15.37 -10.06 16.64
CA VAL A 177 15.37 -10.89 17.87
C VAL A 177 16.43 -11.98 17.83
N SER A 178 16.65 -12.61 16.65
CA SER A 178 17.53 -13.79 16.55
C SER A 178 19.01 -13.46 16.63
N ALA A 179 19.43 -12.25 16.23
CA ALA A 179 20.85 -11.94 16.14
C ALA A 179 21.20 -10.46 16.37
N VAL A 180 20.49 -9.51 15.72
CA VAL A 180 20.94 -8.13 15.61
C VAL A 180 20.90 -7.43 16.96
N ASN A 181 19.78 -7.47 17.68
CA ASN A 181 19.60 -6.73 18.94
C ASN A 181 20.55 -7.20 20.03
N VAL A 182 20.86 -8.51 20.10
CA VAL A 182 21.81 -9.04 21.07
C VAL A 182 23.20 -8.49 20.79
N LYS A 183 23.67 -8.57 19.54
CA LYS A 183 24.96 -8.01 19.13
C LYS A 183 25.04 -6.51 19.36
N ALA A 184 23.99 -5.77 19.02
CA ALA A 184 23.93 -4.33 19.24
C ALA A 184 24.03 -3.95 20.74
N SER A 185 23.49 -4.77 21.63
CA SER A 185 23.60 -4.54 23.08
C SER A 185 25.00 -4.79 23.66
N GLU A 186 25.86 -5.48 22.91
CA GLU A 186 27.26 -5.78 23.28
C GLU A 186 28.25 -4.76 22.67
N GLU A 187 27.82 -3.92 21.72
CA GLU A 187 28.65 -2.86 21.16
C GLU A 187 28.84 -1.73 22.19
N ALA A 188 30.08 -1.33 22.43
CA ALA A 188 30.40 -0.23 23.35
C ALA A 188 30.07 1.12 22.73
N GLU A 189 29.66 2.10 23.56
CA GLU A 189 29.62 3.50 23.13
C GLU A 189 31.03 3.96 22.68
N VAL A 190 31.10 4.53 21.51
CA VAL A 190 32.34 5.09 20.92
C VAL A 190 32.45 6.56 21.20
#